data_6876118cf02d4f43e9baca9cc08a561f
#
_entry.id   6876118cf02d4f43e9baca9cc08a561f
#
_cell.length_a   1.000
_cell.length_b   1.000
_cell.length_c   1.000
_cell.angle_alpha   90.00
_cell.angle_beta   90.00
_cell.angle_gamma   90.00
#
_symmetry.space_group_name_H-M   'P 1'
#
loop_
_entity.id
_entity.type
_entity.pdbx_description
1 polymer ?
#
loop_
_entity_poly.entity_id
_entity_poly.type
_entity_poly.pdbx_seq_one_letter_code
_entity_poly.pdbx_strand_id
1 'polypeptide(L)'
;FFNLNVDLISAIPGQSVKSWERTLRKVADLSPEHISAYSLIVEEGTPFYAWYGEESKGKRSQGAEADPDGIDGWKRLPLPDEESERRIYEETEEILKEYGYSRYEISNYAKPGFACRHNIGYWIRRPYLGMGLGAASLFGEVRYQNTSSMEMYLSKSGEPEKISGAAHDVRDKPAGV
;
A
#
# COMPACT_ATOMS: atom_id res chain seq x y z
N PHE A 1 0.92 25.06 5.80
CA PHE A 1 1.57 24.14 4.85
C PHE A 1 0.91 24.32 3.48
N PHE A 2 1.70 24.24 2.39
CA PHE A 2 1.25 24.50 1.02
C PHE A 2 1.27 23.26 0.13
N ASN A 3 1.65 22.11 0.69
CA ASN A 3 1.68 20.84 0.00
C ASN A 3 1.50 19.73 1.03
N LEU A 4 0.31 19.17 1.06
CA LEU A 4 -0.09 18.14 2.01
C LEU A 4 -0.40 16.85 1.26
N ASN A 5 0.08 15.73 1.80
CA ASN A 5 -0.36 14.40 1.42
C ASN A 5 -1.16 13.78 2.56
N VAL A 6 -2.21 13.08 2.22
CA VAL A 6 -3.00 12.26 3.16
C VAL A 6 -2.95 10.81 2.70
N ASP A 7 -2.46 9.94 3.59
CA ASP A 7 -2.43 8.49 3.35
C ASP A 7 -3.68 7.84 3.93
N LEU A 8 -4.36 7.03 3.13
CA LEU A 8 -5.56 6.29 3.49
C LEU A 8 -5.34 4.80 3.23
N ILE A 9 -5.84 3.98 4.14
CA ILE A 9 -5.86 2.51 3.95
C ILE A 9 -7.32 2.08 3.78
N SER A 10 -7.60 1.48 2.63
CA SER A 10 -8.90 0.91 2.30
C SER A 10 -8.95 -0.59 2.58
N ALA A 11 -10.13 -1.19 2.44
CA ALA A 11 -10.39 -2.61 2.62
C ALA A 11 -10.02 -3.14 4.03
N ILE A 12 -10.07 -2.29 5.05
CA ILE A 12 -9.85 -2.70 6.44
C ILE A 12 -11.03 -3.53 6.97
N PRO A 13 -10.84 -4.37 8.01
CA PRO A 13 -11.91 -5.16 8.58
C PRO A 13 -13.14 -4.35 8.95
N GLY A 14 -14.32 -4.82 8.52
CA GLY A 14 -15.61 -4.16 8.75
C GLY A 14 -15.89 -2.92 7.89
N GLN A 15 -14.97 -2.55 7.02
CA GLN A 15 -15.19 -1.42 6.11
C GLN A 15 -16.16 -1.81 4.99
N SER A 16 -17.21 -1.03 4.80
CA SER A 16 -18.10 -1.13 3.65
C SER A 16 -17.73 -0.10 2.58
N VAL A 17 -18.11 -0.34 1.33
CA VAL A 17 -17.97 0.61 0.22
C VAL A 17 -18.50 2.00 0.63
N LYS A 18 -19.69 2.06 1.22
CA LYS A 18 -20.30 3.32 1.67
C LYS A 18 -19.53 4.03 2.78
N SER A 19 -18.88 3.27 3.69
CA SER A 19 -18.05 3.88 4.74
C SER A 19 -16.75 4.43 4.18
N TRP A 20 -16.19 3.76 3.17
CA TRP A 20 -15.03 4.23 2.43
C TRP A 20 -15.33 5.51 1.64
N GLU A 21 -16.42 5.53 0.88
CA GLU A 21 -16.89 6.73 0.16
C GLU A 21 -16.95 7.95 1.09
N ARG A 22 -17.57 7.79 2.27
CA ARG A 22 -17.64 8.88 3.25
C ARG A 22 -16.28 9.35 3.73
N THR A 23 -15.32 8.44 3.89
CA THR A 23 -13.94 8.77 4.27
C THR A 23 -13.25 9.56 3.17
N LEU A 24 -13.35 9.11 1.93
CA LEU A 24 -12.77 9.79 0.77
C LEU A 24 -13.30 11.22 0.62
N ARG A 25 -14.63 11.39 0.65
CA ARG A 25 -15.24 12.71 0.53
C ARG A 25 -14.80 13.65 1.64
N LYS A 26 -14.78 13.19 2.90
CA LYS A 26 -14.28 14.00 4.02
C LYS A 26 -12.83 14.43 3.84
N VAL A 27 -11.96 13.56 3.35
CA VAL A 27 -10.55 13.89 3.11
C VAL A 27 -10.42 14.82 1.91
N ALA A 28 -11.17 14.58 0.83
CA ALA A 28 -11.16 15.44 -0.35
C ALA A 28 -11.70 16.85 -0.05
N ASP A 29 -12.68 16.99 0.86
CA ASP A 29 -13.19 18.27 1.35
C ASP A 29 -12.11 19.11 2.08
N LEU A 30 -11.10 18.45 2.69
CA LEU A 30 -9.92 19.14 3.24
C LEU A 30 -9.00 19.70 2.16
N SER A 31 -9.21 19.25 0.92
CA SER A 31 -8.52 19.74 -0.26
C SER A 31 -6.99 19.62 -0.25
N PRO A 32 -6.39 18.48 0.24
CA PRO A 32 -4.95 18.29 0.15
C PRO A 32 -4.49 18.30 -1.31
N GLU A 33 -3.20 18.47 -1.56
CA GLU A 33 -2.63 18.44 -2.90
C GLU A 33 -2.45 17.02 -3.43
N HIS A 34 -2.31 16.06 -2.52
CA HIS A 34 -2.04 14.66 -2.83
C HIS A 34 -2.79 13.72 -1.88
N ILE A 35 -3.26 12.60 -2.38
CA ILE A 35 -3.91 11.53 -1.61
C ILE A 35 -3.31 10.20 -2.04
N SER A 36 -2.82 9.43 -1.07
CA SER A 36 -2.44 8.03 -1.26
C SER A 36 -3.56 7.15 -0.70
N ALA A 37 -4.13 6.28 -1.51
CA ALA A 37 -5.22 5.38 -1.11
C ALA A 37 -4.81 3.93 -1.40
N TYR A 38 -4.29 3.26 -0.38
CA TYR A 38 -3.80 1.88 -0.48
C TYR A 38 -4.88 0.90 -0.05
N SER A 39 -4.99 -0.22 -0.75
CA SER A 39 -5.72 -1.38 -0.23
C SER A 39 -4.89 -2.07 0.86
N LEU A 40 -5.54 -2.53 1.91
CA LEU A 40 -4.88 -3.26 3.00
C LEU A 40 -4.23 -4.53 2.47
N ILE A 41 -2.92 -4.67 2.69
CA ILE A 41 -2.16 -5.89 2.42
C ILE A 41 -1.90 -6.61 3.74
N VAL A 42 -2.26 -7.89 3.80
CA VAL A 42 -2.03 -8.75 4.97
C VAL A 42 -0.68 -9.44 4.79
N GLU A 43 0.36 -8.90 5.45
CA GLU A 43 1.74 -9.36 5.29
C GLU A 43 2.08 -10.50 6.27
N GLU A 44 2.78 -11.53 5.78
CA GLU A 44 3.30 -12.63 6.59
C GLU A 44 4.20 -12.12 7.72
N GLY A 45 4.21 -12.86 8.84
CA GLY A 45 5.01 -12.51 10.02
C GLY A 45 4.42 -11.39 10.88
N THR A 46 3.23 -10.88 10.53
CA THR A 46 2.51 -9.89 11.34
C THR A 46 1.40 -10.54 12.17
N PRO A 47 1.03 -9.97 13.35
CA PRO A 47 -0.16 -10.43 14.07
C PRO A 47 -1.43 -10.41 13.23
N PHE A 48 -1.51 -9.47 12.28
CA PHE A 48 -2.63 -9.35 11.36
C PHE A 48 -2.74 -10.54 10.40
N TYR A 49 -1.60 -11.08 9.96
CA TYR A 49 -1.55 -12.29 9.14
C TYR A 49 -2.07 -13.53 9.89
N ALA A 50 -1.78 -13.65 11.18
CA ALA A 50 -2.33 -14.74 12.00
C ALA A 50 -3.87 -14.70 12.07
N TRP A 51 -4.45 -13.51 11.89
CA TRP A 51 -5.90 -13.32 11.93
C TRP A 51 -6.58 -13.43 10.55
N TYR A 52 -5.94 -12.96 9.50
CA TYR A 52 -6.54 -12.76 8.18
C TYR A 52 -5.77 -13.40 7.03
N GLY A 53 -4.62 -14.02 7.28
CA GLY A 53 -3.79 -14.71 6.26
C GLY A 53 -4.46 -15.95 5.69
N GLU A 54 -3.83 -16.56 4.68
CA GLU A 54 -4.37 -17.70 3.94
C GLU A 54 -4.75 -18.89 4.83
N GLU A 55 -3.94 -19.20 5.87
CA GLU A 55 -4.20 -20.28 6.80
C GLU A 55 -5.46 -20.07 7.67
N SER A 56 -5.89 -18.81 7.83
CA SER A 56 -7.10 -18.46 8.55
C SER A 56 -8.37 -18.52 7.69
N LYS A 57 -8.24 -18.57 6.35
CA LYS A 57 -9.37 -18.62 5.41
C LYS A 57 -10.25 -19.85 5.60
N GLY A 58 -9.68 -20.99 5.99
CA GLY A 58 -10.42 -22.21 6.31
C GLY A 58 -11.24 -22.16 7.62
N LYS A 59 -10.92 -21.23 8.53
CA LYS A 59 -11.60 -21.03 9.81
C LYS A 59 -12.69 -19.95 9.75
N ARG A 60 -12.84 -19.29 8.63
CA ARG A 60 -13.79 -18.17 8.42
C ARG A 60 -15.27 -18.54 8.51
N SER A 61 -15.63 -19.82 8.40
CA SER A 61 -17.03 -20.26 8.38
C SER A 61 -17.65 -20.53 9.75
N GLN A 62 -16.89 -20.41 10.83
CA GLN A 62 -17.43 -20.61 12.19
C GLN A 62 -17.22 -19.30 12.97
N GLY A 63 -18.30 -18.56 13.12
CA GLY A 63 -18.54 -17.36 13.91
C GLY A 63 -17.35 -16.71 14.62
N ALA A 64 -17.35 -15.40 14.66
CA ALA A 64 -16.35 -14.57 15.35
C ALA A 64 -15.99 -15.16 16.73
N GLU A 65 -14.94 -16.00 16.78
CA GLU A 65 -14.38 -16.45 18.05
C GLU A 65 -13.71 -15.24 18.72
N ALA A 66 -13.98 -15.09 20.01
CA ALA A 66 -13.32 -14.10 20.82
C ALA A 66 -11.79 -14.31 20.74
N ASP A 67 -11.04 -13.23 20.64
CA ASP A 67 -9.59 -13.23 20.69
C ASP A 67 -9.12 -13.97 21.96
N PRO A 68 -8.38 -15.08 21.86
CA PRO A 68 -7.89 -15.78 23.06
C PRO A 68 -6.91 -14.94 23.91
N ASP A 69 -6.32 -13.90 23.34
CA ASP A 69 -5.40 -12.97 24.01
C ASP A 69 -6.07 -11.67 24.47
N GLY A 70 -7.42 -11.59 24.33
CA GLY A 70 -8.31 -10.66 24.99
C GLY A 70 -7.81 -9.24 25.24
N ILE A 71 -7.76 -8.40 24.21
CA ILE A 71 -7.99 -6.97 24.42
C ILE A 71 -9.50 -6.81 24.44
N ASP A 72 -10.05 -6.54 25.63
CA ASP A 72 -11.47 -6.50 25.95
C ASP A 72 -12.40 -6.05 24.79
N GLY A 73 -13.25 -6.97 24.32
CA GLY A 73 -14.46 -6.64 23.57
C GLY A 73 -14.31 -6.43 22.05
N TRP A 74 -13.16 -6.60 21.44
CA TRP A 74 -12.99 -6.46 19.98
C TRP A 74 -13.42 -7.76 19.27
N LYS A 75 -14.60 -7.73 18.66
CA LYS A 75 -15.00 -8.76 17.71
C LYS A 75 -14.18 -8.59 16.44
N ARG A 76 -13.53 -9.65 15.96
CA ARG A 76 -12.89 -9.67 14.65
C ARG A 76 -13.95 -9.43 13.57
N LEU A 77 -13.91 -8.25 12.97
CA LEU A 77 -14.76 -7.96 11.82
C LEU A 77 -14.17 -8.61 10.57
N PRO A 78 -15.00 -9.11 9.65
CA PRO A 78 -14.49 -9.70 8.42
C PRO A 78 -13.84 -8.64 7.53
N LEU A 79 -12.86 -9.05 6.73
CA LEU A 79 -12.40 -8.24 5.60
C LEU A 79 -13.54 -8.11 4.58
N PRO A 80 -13.60 -7.02 3.83
CA PRO A 80 -14.46 -6.93 2.66
C PRO A 80 -14.27 -8.14 1.74
N ASP A 81 -15.30 -8.56 1.06
CA ASP A 81 -15.18 -9.57 0.01
C ASP A 81 -14.52 -8.96 -1.24
N GLU A 82 -14.09 -9.82 -2.15
CA GLU A 82 -13.37 -9.42 -3.37
C GLU A 82 -14.17 -8.41 -4.21
N GLU A 83 -15.48 -8.58 -4.30
CA GLU A 83 -16.34 -7.66 -5.05
C GLU A 83 -16.42 -6.28 -4.37
N SER A 84 -16.53 -6.26 -3.04
CA SER A 84 -16.50 -5.00 -2.27
C SER A 84 -15.14 -4.31 -2.39
N GLU A 85 -14.05 -5.07 -2.35
CA GLU A 85 -12.69 -4.53 -2.50
C GLU A 85 -12.49 -3.93 -3.91
N ARG A 86 -12.93 -4.64 -4.95
CA ARG A 86 -12.92 -4.14 -6.33
C ARG A 86 -13.70 -2.83 -6.46
N ARG A 87 -14.91 -2.78 -5.91
CA ARG A 87 -15.73 -1.57 -5.92
C ARG A 87 -15.10 -0.41 -5.16
N ILE A 88 -14.50 -0.67 -3.99
CA ILE A 88 -13.74 0.33 -3.23
C ILE A 88 -12.65 0.95 -4.09
N TYR A 89 -11.90 0.13 -4.84
CA TYR A 89 -10.84 0.59 -5.72
C TYR A 89 -11.38 1.46 -6.87
N GLU A 90 -12.42 0.99 -7.58
CA GLU A 90 -13.02 1.70 -8.70
C GLU A 90 -13.65 3.04 -8.26
N GLU A 91 -14.47 3.01 -7.20
CA GLU A 91 -15.13 4.21 -6.67
C GLU A 91 -14.12 5.25 -6.13
N THR A 92 -12.94 4.81 -5.68
CA THR A 92 -11.87 5.72 -5.25
C THR A 92 -11.48 6.68 -6.36
N GLU A 93 -11.24 6.17 -7.57
CA GLU A 93 -10.87 7.01 -8.71
C GLU A 93 -12.01 7.95 -9.13
N GLU A 94 -13.23 7.41 -9.20
CA GLU A 94 -14.41 8.19 -9.60
C GLU A 94 -14.66 9.35 -8.64
N ILE A 95 -14.66 9.09 -7.34
CA ILE A 95 -14.89 10.11 -6.31
C ILE A 95 -13.78 11.15 -6.33
N LEU A 96 -12.52 10.74 -6.32
CA LEU A 96 -11.40 11.69 -6.28
C LEU A 96 -11.35 12.56 -7.55
N LYS A 97 -11.77 12.04 -8.69
CA LYS A 97 -11.91 12.80 -9.94
C LYS A 97 -12.93 13.93 -9.82
N GLU A 98 -14.04 13.75 -9.09
CA GLU A 98 -15.02 14.81 -8.82
C GLU A 98 -14.39 16.02 -8.09
N TYR A 99 -13.34 15.76 -7.30
CA TYR A 99 -12.59 16.78 -6.54
C TYR A 99 -11.33 17.31 -7.25
N GLY A 100 -11.14 16.93 -8.51
CA GLY A 100 -10.03 17.43 -9.34
C GLY A 100 -8.71 16.70 -9.16
N TYR A 101 -8.71 15.49 -8.54
CA TYR A 101 -7.54 14.62 -8.50
C TYR A 101 -7.49 13.73 -9.72
N SER A 102 -6.28 13.43 -10.17
CA SER A 102 -6.01 12.44 -11.20
C SER A 102 -5.13 11.34 -10.63
N ARG A 103 -5.47 10.08 -10.92
CA ARG A 103 -4.60 8.95 -10.61
C ARG A 103 -3.39 8.98 -11.55
N TYR A 104 -2.18 8.95 -11.01
CA TYR A 104 -0.94 8.95 -11.80
C TYR A 104 -0.14 7.64 -11.65
N GLU A 105 -0.52 6.78 -10.71
CA GLU A 105 -0.05 5.40 -10.54
C GLU A 105 -1.12 4.57 -9.78
N ILE A 106 -0.79 3.38 -9.28
CA ILE A 106 -1.79 2.41 -8.78
C ILE A 106 -2.61 2.96 -7.60
N SER A 107 -1.96 3.61 -6.63
CA SER A 107 -2.56 3.99 -5.35
C SER A 107 -2.47 5.49 -5.05
N ASN A 108 -1.91 6.29 -5.95
CA ASN A 108 -1.65 7.69 -5.69
C ASN A 108 -2.40 8.63 -6.64
N TYR A 109 -3.01 9.63 -6.04
CA TYR A 109 -3.86 10.62 -6.69
C TYR A 109 -3.36 12.02 -6.36
N ALA A 110 -3.31 12.90 -7.33
CA ALA A 110 -2.82 14.27 -7.12
C ALA A 110 -3.62 15.29 -7.93
N LYS A 111 -3.67 16.51 -7.41
CA LYS A 111 -4.07 17.68 -8.20
C LYS A 111 -3.01 17.97 -9.28
N PRO A 112 -3.37 18.68 -10.35
CA PRO A 112 -2.42 19.03 -11.41
C PRO A 112 -1.14 19.67 -10.86
N GLY A 113 0.03 19.12 -11.21
CA GLY A 113 1.33 19.60 -10.78
C GLY A 113 1.83 19.05 -9.43
N PHE A 114 1.04 18.26 -8.71
CA PHE A 114 1.41 17.72 -7.38
C PHE A 114 1.70 16.21 -7.37
N ALA A 115 1.76 15.55 -8.51
CA ALA A 115 2.19 14.16 -8.58
C ALA A 115 3.59 13.98 -7.97
N CYS A 116 3.75 12.97 -7.10
CA CYS A 116 5.00 12.76 -6.37
C CYS A 116 6.12 12.28 -7.31
N ARG A 117 7.12 13.13 -7.53
CA ARG A 117 8.27 12.83 -8.39
C ARG A 117 9.09 11.63 -7.91
N HIS A 118 9.10 11.37 -6.60
CA HIS A 118 9.75 10.19 -6.03
C HIS A 118 9.05 8.92 -6.48
N ASN A 119 7.72 8.85 -6.35
CA ASN A 119 6.94 7.69 -6.77
C ASN A 119 7.06 7.46 -8.29
N ILE A 120 6.92 8.53 -9.08
CA ILE A 120 7.14 8.45 -10.53
C ILE A 120 8.53 7.91 -10.84
N GLY A 121 9.56 8.34 -10.07
CA GLY A 121 10.93 7.85 -10.25
C GLY A 121 11.05 6.33 -10.16
N TYR A 122 10.32 5.67 -9.28
CA TYR A 122 10.27 4.21 -9.21
C TYR A 122 9.62 3.59 -10.46
N TRP A 123 8.49 4.13 -10.90
CA TRP A 123 7.77 3.62 -12.07
C TRP A 123 8.55 3.71 -13.38
N ILE A 124 9.33 4.79 -13.55
CA ILE A 124 10.23 4.97 -14.71
C ILE A 124 11.61 4.34 -14.49
N ARG A 125 11.80 3.56 -13.41
CA ARG A 125 13.05 2.86 -13.08
C ARG A 125 14.26 3.79 -12.97
N ARG A 126 14.06 4.99 -12.41
CA ARG A 126 15.18 5.90 -12.14
C ARG A 126 16.12 5.23 -11.13
N PRO A 127 17.46 5.25 -11.36
CA PRO A 127 18.39 4.73 -10.38
C PRO A 127 18.24 5.42 -9.02
N TYR A 128 18.33 4.63 -7.95
CA TYR A 128 18.27 5.11 -6.58
C TYR A 128 19.14 4.28 -5.66
N LEU A 129 19.61 4.91 -4.58
CA LEU A 129 20.37 4.28 -3.52
C LEU A 129 19.55 4.23 -2.25
N GLY A 130 19.27 3.01 -1.77
CA GLY A 130 18.64 2.77 -0.48
C GLY A 130 19.69 2.79 0.64
N MET A 131 19.41 3.53 1.69
CA MET A 131 20.25 3.62 2.88
C MET A 131 19.50 3.06 4.08
N GLY A 132 20.18 2.22 4.85
CA GLY A 132 19.63 1.61 6.06
C GLY A 132 19.38 0.13 5.92
N LEU A 133 18.92 -0.45 7.02
CA LEU A 133 18.61 -1.87 7.16
C LEU A 133 17.47 -2.26 6.21
N GLY A 134 17.66 -3.33 5.43
CA GLY A 134 16.67 -3.83 4.49
C GLY A 134 16.35 -2.91 3.30
N ALA A 135 17.03 -1.76 3.18
CA ALA A 135 16.74 -0.79 2.13
C ALA A 135 17.14 -1.31 0.75
N ALA A 136 16.29 -1.07 -0.25
CA ALA A 136 16.56 -1.47 -1.62
C ALA A 136 17.22 -0.36 -2.42
N SER A 137 18.03 -0.75 -3.40
CA SER A 137 18.67 0.13 -4.38
C SER A 137 18.40 -0.37 -5.80
N LEU A 138 18.42 0.54 -6.77
CA LEU A 138 18.36 0.19 -8.19
C LEU A 138 19.51 0.87 -8.93
N PHE A 139 20.41 0.07 -9.52
CA PHE A 139 21.48 0.53 -10.38
C PHE A 139 21.45 -0.19 -11.71
N GLY A 140 21.32 0.54 -12.79
CA GLY A 140 21.05 -0.03 -14.10
C GLY A 140 19.77 -0.86 -14.05
N GLU A 141 19.85 -2.12 -14.46
CA GLU A 141 18.72 -3.06 -14.47
C GLU A 141 18.71 -3.97 -13.23
N VAL A 142 19.60 -3.75 -12.26
CA VAL A 142 19.77 -4.64 -11.10
C VAL A 142 19.26 -3.99 -9.84
N ARG A 143 18.41 -4.71 -9.13
CA ARG A 143 17.93 -4.34 -7.81
C ARG A 143 18.75 -5.04 -6.73
N TYR A 144 19.17 -4.32 -5.73
CA TYR A 144 19.91 -4.78 -4.56
C TYR A 144 19.12 -4.48 -3.30
N GLN A 145 19.37 -5.25 -2.26
CA GLN A 145 18.82 -5.01 -0.93
C GLN A 145 19.91 -5.12 0.11
N ASN A 146 19.95 -4.18 1.03
CA ASN A 146 20.80 -4.27 2.21
C ASN A 146 20.30 -5.39 3.11
N THR A 147 21.23 -5.97 3.90
CA THR A 147 20.85 -7.00 4.89
C THR A 147 19.74 -6.53 5.82
N SER A 148 18.85 -7.44 6.19
CA SER A 148 17.83 -7.22 7.24
C SER A 148 18.35 -7.52 8.65
N SER A 149 19.56 -8.08 8.80
CA SER A 149 20.21 -8.31 10.08
C SER A 149 20.91 -7.05 10.57
N MET A 150 20.50 -6.55 11.74
CA MET A 150 21.13 -5.40 12.39
C MET A 150 22.60 -5.65 12.69
N GLU A 151 22.96 -6.85 13.15
CA GLU A 151 24.33 -7.21 13.46
C GLU A 151 25.22 -7.18 12.22
N MET A 152 24.77 -7.79 11.12
CA MET A 152 25.49 -7.76 9.86
C MET A 152 25.62 -6.35 9.29
N TYR A 153 24.57 -5.55 9.40
CA TYR A 153 24.55 -4.18 8.94
C TYR A 153 25.57 -3.31 9.69
N LEU A 154 25.64 -3.44 11.03
CA LEU A 154 26.57 -2.68 11.87
C LEU A 154 28.01 -3.18 11.75
N SER A 155 28.23 -4.47 11.54
CA SER A 155 29.57 -5.05 11.36
C SER A 155 30.21 -4.70 10.01
N LYS A 156 29.46 -4.07 9.09
CA LYS A 156 29.88 -3.79 7.70
C LYS A 156 30.24 -5.05 6.91
N SER A 157 29.87 -6.24 7.39
CA SER A 157 30.17 -7.52 6.74
C SER A 157 29.08 -7.96 5.77
N GLY A 158 27.93 -7.29 5.77
CA GLY A 158 26.82 -7.57 4.86
C GLY A 158 26.96 -6.84 3.54
N GLU A 159 27.40 -7.52 2.49
CA GLU A 159 27.28 -6.99 1.14
C GLU A 159 25.80 -6.93 0.74
N PRO A 160 25.36 -5.92 -0.04
CA PRO A 160 24.00 -5.87 -0.55
C PRO A 160 23.70 -7.09 -1.41
N GLU A 161 22.59 -7.76 -1.12
CA GLU A 161 22.16 -8.93 -1.88
C GLU A 161 21.42 -8.51 -3.17
N LYS A 162 21.76 -9.20 -4.25
CA LYS A 162 21.05 -9.04 -5.52
C LYS A 162 19.67 -9.70 -5.44
N ILE A 163 18.61 -8.93 -5.64
CA ILE A 163 17.25 -9.46 -5.66
C ILE A 163 17.00 -10.10 -7.03
N SER A 164 16.97 -11.44 -7.07
CA SER A 164 16.60 -12.19 -8.27
C SER A 164 15.09 -12.06 -8.50
N GLY A 165 14.67 -11.58 -9.67
CA GLY A 165 13.26 -11.53 -10.08
C GLY A 165 12.68 -10.15 -10.37
N ALA A 166 13.44 -9.07 -10.23
CA ALA A 166 12.95 -7.72 -10.54
C ALA A 166 12.93 -7.36 -12.04
N ALA A 167 13.18 -8.31 -12.92
CA ALA A 167 13.03 -8.14 -14.36
C ALA A 167 11.67 -8.69 -14.83
N HIS A 168 10.56 -8.28 -14.20
CA HIS A 168 9.30 -8.30 -14.90
C HIS A 168 9.32 -7.17 -15.92
N ASP A 169 9.30 -7.59 -17.16
CA ASP A 169 9.24 -6.80 -18.38
C ASP A 169 7.99 -5.90 -18.34
N VAL A 170 8.13 -4.73 -17.73
CA VAL A 170 7.09 -3.70 -17.81
C VAL A 170 7.26 -2.99 -19.15
N ARG A 171 7.08 -3.73 -20.25
CA ARG A 171 6.93 -3.14 -21.60
C ARG A 171 5.51 -2.65 -21.85
N ASP A 172 4.58 -2.90 -20.96
CA ASP A 172 3.28 -2.29 -21.00
C ASP A 172 3.32 -0.91 -20.33
N LYS A 173 3.79 0.07 -21.06
CA LYS A 173 3.59 1.46 -20.74
C LYS A 173 2.10 1.74 -20.79
N PRO A 174 1.49 2.36 -19.77
CA PRO A 174 0.23 3.04 -19.97
C PRO A 174 0.49 4.12 -21.02
N ALA A 175 -0.22 4.04 -22.14
CA ALA A 175 -0.20 5.07 -23.17
C ALA A 175 -0.73 6.37 -22.57
N GLY A 176 0.09 7.39 -22.53
CA GLY A 176 -0.30 8.77 -22.29
C GLY A 176 0.16 9.35 -20.95
N VAL A 177 1.43 9.74 -20.85
CA VAL A 177 1.91 10.91 -20.10
C VAL A 177 2.79 11.72 -21.03
#